data_1d6bdc8ce01521cd6aeeb043c1f374bb
#
_entry.id   1d6bdc8ce01521cd6aeeb043c1f374bb
#
_cell.length_a   1.000
_cell.length_b   1.000
_cell.length_c   1.000
_cell.angle_alpha   90.00
_cell.angle_beta   90.00
_cell.angle_gamma   90.00
#
_symmetry.space_group_name_H-M   'P 1'
#
loop_
_entity.id
_entity.type
_entity.pdbx_description
1 polymer ?
#
loop_
_entity_poly.entity_id
_entity_poly.type
_entity_poly.pdbx_seq_one_letter_code
_entity_poly.pdbx_strand_id
1 'polypeptide(L)'
;MARINDEYDIGAAFEAIENELIASMIRNMESHKQEEIDEDKQWSMWQTEMLKSLEEYKHNNQKKYGKQFKDINEKIAELIRTARAEGNMQQEITILNAIKKVFPANKISKGGTAEFFKLNDRKLEALIKATTDDMKKAETAVLRMANDQYRRIIYNAQVYANTGAGTYEKAVDMATKDFLKAGLNCVEYANGARHTLADYADMAIRTAAKRAYLQGEGMKRREWGVYTVIINKRGSGCPCPLCVPFVGKVMIDDVWSGGPKDGVSPMTGIKYPLISAAIAAGLYHPRCRDSHTTYIEGVSTPPDGKYTREELNNLAEKNARRERQQYAERQEKKYNRLSQFSLDPENQKKY
;
A
#
# COMPACT_ATOMS: atom_id res chain seq x y z
N MET A 1 4.22 -1.70 19.14
CA MET A 1 3.97 -1.15 17.78
C MET A 1 4.94 -1.86 16.86
N ALA A 2 4.45 -2.78 15.98
CA ALA A 2 5.21 -3.21 14.83
C ALA A 2 5.64 -1.92 14.14
N ARG A 3 6.93 -1.74 14.02
CA ARG A 3 7.46 -0.46 13.58
C ARG A 3 6.97 -0.23 12.16
N ILE A 4 6.25 0.86 11.96
CA ILE A 4 5.85 1.41 10.66
C ILE A 4 7.00 1.34 9.61
N ASN A 5 8.24 1.14 10.04
CA ASN A 5 9.43 0.95 9.20
C ASN A 5 9.39 -0.31 8.32
N ASP A 6 8.80 -1.43 8.78
CA ASP A 6 8.77 -2.68 7.99
C ASP A 6 7.85 -2.56 6.76
N GLU A 7 6.79 -1.74 6.85
CA GLU A 7 5.91 -1.45 5.71
C GLU A 7 6.62 -0.61 4.63
N TYR A 8 7.52 0.29 5.04
CA TYR A 8 8.32 1.08 4.09
C TYR A 8 9.39 0.22 3.41
N ASP A 9 10.00 -0.71 4.13
CA ASP A 9 11.04 -1.59 3.57
C ASP A 9 10.52 -2.47 2.44
N ILE A 10 9.28 -2.95 2.52
CA ILE A 10 8.66 -3.75 1.46
C ILE A 10 8.35 -2.88 0.23
N GLY A 11 7.82 -1.66 0.43
CA GLY A 11 7.61 -0.70 -0.66
C GLY A 11 8.91 -0.35 -1.36
N ALA A 12 9.99 -0.10 -0.60
CA ALA A 12 11.32 0.16 -1.14
C ALA A 12 11.89 -1.04 -1.91
N ALA A 13 11.64 -2.28 -1.46
CA ALA A 13 12.04 -3.49 -2.18
C ALA A 13 11.36 -3.59 -3.55
N PHE A 14 10.07 -3.30 -3.65
CA PHE A 14 9.37 -3.26 -4.94
C PHE A 14 9.82 -2.10 -5.82
N GLU A 15 10.08 -0.92 -5.27
CA GLU A 15 10.63 0.23 -6.02
C GLU A 15 12.02 -0.11 -6.59
N ALA A 16 12.87 -0.80 -5.82
CA ALA A 16 14.17 -1.26 -6.29
C ALA A 16 14.04 -2.26 -7.46
N ILE A 17 13.07 -3.18 -7.41
CA ILE A 17 12.78 -4.11 -8.51
C ILE A 17 12.30 -3.35 -9.76
N GLU A 18 11.39 -2.39 -9.62
CA GLU A 18 10.91 -1.56 -10.74
C GLU A 18 12.05 -0.78 -11.40
N ASN A 19 12.90 -0.14 -10.59
CA ASN A 19 14.05 0.60 -11.08
C ASN A 19 15.08 -0.29 -11.77
N GLU A 20 15.33 -1.49 -11.25
CA GLU A 20 16.24 -2.44 -11.88
C GLU A 20 15.68 -3.06 -13.17
N LEU A 21 14.37 -3.26 -13.27
CA LEU A 21 13.71 -3.63 -14.52
C LEU A 21 13.91 -2.56 -15.60
N ILE A 22 13.79 -1.28 -15.25
CA ILE A 22 14.08 -0.16 -16.15
C ILE A 22 15.55 -0.12 -16.51
N ALA A 23 16.44 -0.17 -15.51
CA ALA A 23 17.89 -0.10 -15.69
C ALA A 23 18.42 -1.24 -16.60
N SER A 24 17.97 -2.47 -16.38
CA SER A 24 18.39 -3.62 -17.20
C SER A 24 17.90 -3.53 -18.64
N MET A 25 16.71 -2.96 -18.85
CA MET A 25 16.19 -2.69 -20.19
C MET A 25 17.07 -1.68 -20.94
N ILE A 26 17.43 -0.57 -20.28
CA ILE A 26 18.27 0.47 -20.86
C ILE A 26 19.69 -0.04 -21.11
N ARG A 27 20.28 -0.80 -20.18
CA ARG A 27 21.61 -1.43 -20.39
C ARG A 27 21.61 -2.38 -21.59
N ASN A 28 20.57 -3.15 -21.80
CA ASN A 28 20.46 -4.00 -22.98
C ASN A 28 20.42 -3.18 -24.27
N MET A 29 19.72 -2.06 -24.30
CA MET A 29 19.73 -1.16 -25.45
C MET A 29 21.10 -0.53 -25.68
N GLU A 30 21.79 -0.15 -24.61
CA GLU A 30 23.10 0.47 -24.66
C GLU A 30 24.18 -0.50 -25.16
N SER A 31 24.14 -1.79 -24.78
CA SER A 31 25.05 -2.82 -25.26
C SER A 31 24.93 -3.04 -26.77
N HIS A 32 23.74 -3.00 -27.32
CA HIS A 32 23.53 -3.16 -28.76
C HIS A 32 23.88 -1.92 -29.62
N LYS A 33 24.06 -0.76 -28.98
CA LYS A 33 24.55 0.44 -29.64
C LYS A 33 25.98 0.26 -30.18
N GLN A 34 26.86 -0.36 -29.38
CA GLN A 34 28.26 -0.56 -29.79
C GLN A 34 28.39 -1.52 -30.94
N GLU A 35 27.55 -2.58 -30.97
CA GLU A 35 27.53 -3.54 -32.08
C GLU A 35 27.07 -2.90 -33.40
N GLU A 36 26.15 -1.91 -33.36
CA GLU A 36 25.71 -1.18 -34.57
C GLU A 36 26.78 -0.26 -35.14
N ILE A 37 27.54 0.42 -34.28
CA ILE A 37 28.63 1.31 -34.70
C ILE A 37 29.77 0.52 -35.36
N ASP A 38 30.05 -0.70 -34.88
CA ASP A 38 31.18 -1.50 -35.31
C ASP A 38 30.88 -2.30 -36.59
N GLU A 39 29.60 -2.63 -36.89
CA GLU A 39 29.23 -3.55 -37.95
C GLU A 39 28.38 -2.99 -39.09
N ASP A 40 28.07 -1.68 -39.08
CA ASP A 40 27.24 -1.02 -40.14
C ASP A 40 25.90 -1.72 -40.38
N LYS A 41 25.30 -2.26 -39.31
CA LYS A 41 24.06 -3.05 -39.35
C LYS A 41 22.85 -2.21 -39.68
N GLN A 42 21.97 -2.74 -40.55
CA GLN A 42 20.67 -2.07 -40.82
C GLN A 42 19.72 -2.18 -39.61
N TRP A 43 18.88 -1.17 -39.42
CA TRP A 43 17.86 -1.13 -38.37
C TRP A 43 16.93 -2.36 -38.31
N SER A 44 16.73 -3.05 -39.42
CA SER A 44 15.98 -4.32 -39.47
C SER A 44 16.68 -5.46 -38.76
N MET A 45 18.01 -5.54 -38.84
CA MET A 45 18.82 -6.51 -38.13
C MET A 45 18.86 -6.19 -36.65
N TRP A 46 19.07 -4.93 -36.30
CA TRP A 46 18.99 -4.44 -34.90
C TRP A 46 17.65 -4.83 -34.24
N GLN A 47 16.52 -4.61 -34.90
CA GLN A 47 15.21 -4.99 -34.38
C GLN A 47 15.12 -6.49 -34.08
N THR A 48 15.65 -7.33 -34.95
CA THR A 48 15.66 -8.78 -34.77
C THR A 48 16.49 -9.19 -33.54
N GLU A 49 17.65 -8.58 -33.36
CA GLU A 49 18.53 -8.82 -32.21
C GLU A 49 17.93 -8.33 -30.91
N MET A 50 17.32 -7.16 -30.93
CA MET A 50 16.61 -6.63 -29.77
C MET A 50 15.41 -7.49 -29.35
N LEU A 51 14.72 -8.13 -30.30
CA LEU A 51 13.64 -9.07 -29.98
C LEU A 51 14.17 -10.37 -29.36
N LYS A 52 15.35 -10.85 -29.76
CA LYS A 52 16.03 -11.96 -29.09
C LYS A 52 16.43 -11.59 -27.66
N SER A 53 17.04 -10.43 -27.49
CA SER A 53 17.40 -9.87 -26.17
C SER A 53 16.18 -9.68 -25.28
N LEU A 54 15.02 -9.34 -25.85
CA LEU A 54 13.76 -9.26 -25.10
C LEU A 54 13.34 -10.62 -24.52
N GLU A 55 13.48 -11.72 -25.28
CA GLU A 55 13.13 -13.05 -24.76
C GLU A 55 14.11 -13.50 -23.65
N GLU A 56 15.38 -13.19 -23.77
CA GLU A 56 16.37 -13.42 -22.71
C GLU A 56 16.08 -12.56 -21.48
N TYR A 57 15.79 -11.27 -21.65
CA TYR A 57 15.39 -10.36 -20.61
C TYR A 57 14.18 -10.88 -19.84
N LYS A 58 13.15 -11.32 -20.56
CA LYS A 58 11.92 -11.89 -19.98
C LYS A 58 12.21 -13.14 -19.15
N HIS A 59 13.00 -14.07 -19.68
CA HIS A 59 13.37 -15.31 -18.99
C HIS A 59 14.18 -15.00 -17.71
N ASN A 60 15.18 -14.15 -17.82
CA ASN A 60 16.06 -13.79 -16.72
C ASN A 60 15.31 -13.05 -15.61
N ASN A 61 14.43 -12.13 -15.96
CA ASN A 61 13.61 -11.41 -14.98
C ASN A 61 12.62 -12.34 -14.26
N GLN A 62 11.99 -13.26 -14.98
CA GLN A 62 11.08 -14.22 -14.35
C GLN A 62 11.81 -15.12 -13.34
N LYS A 63 13.01 -15.58 -13.67
CA LYS A 63 13.84 -16.38 -12.78
C LYS A 63 14.37 -15.56 -11.58
N LYS A 64 14.91 -14.37 -11.83
CA LYS A 64 15.50 -13.48 -10.82
C LYS A 64 14.45 -13.02 -9.81
N TYR A 65 13.36 -12.45 -10.30
CA TYR A 65 12.36 -11.83 -9.45
C TYR A 65 11.33 -12.80 -8.89
N GLY A 66 11.11 -13.96 -9.51
CA GLY A 66 10.20 -14.98 -8.97
C GLY A 66 10.58 -15.45 -7.56
N LYS A 67 11.87 -15.58 -7.26
CA LYS A 67 12.35 -15.88 -5.91
C LYS A 67 12.18 -14.69 -4.96
N GLN A 68 12.56 -13.48 -5.40
CA GLN A 68 12.44 -12.27 -4.58
C GLN A 68 10.98 -11.96 -4.22
N PHE A 69 10.06 -12.11 -5.16
CA PHE A 69 8.63 -11.93 -4.91
C PHE A 69 8.10 -12.94 -3.89
N LYS A 70 8.56 -14.21 -3.96
CA LYS A 70 8.19 -15.22 -2.96
C LYS A 70 8.65 -14.80 -1.56
N ASP A 71 9.91 -14.40 -1.41
CA ASP A 71 10.49 -13.97 -0.14
C ASP A 71 9.76 -12.72 0.42
N ILE A 72 9.39 -11.77 -0.44
CA ILE A 72 8.62 -10.57 -0.07
C ILE A 72 7.21 -10.97 0.39
N ASN A 73 6.53 -11.88 -0.32
CA ASN A 73 5.18 -12.34 0.04
C ASN A 73 5.17 -13.10 1.38
N GLU A 74 6.23 -13.85 1.71
CA GLU A 74 6.40 -14.47 3.02
C GLU A 74 6.54 -13.42 4.13
N LYS A 75 7.33 -12.36 3.91
CA LYS A 75 7.44 -11.22 4.84
C LYS A 75 6.12 -10.47 5.01
N ILE A 76 5.36 -10.29 3.96
CA ILE A 76 4.02 -9.69 4.02
C ILE A 76 3.09 -10.51 4.92
N ALA A 77 3.09 -11.84 4.75
CA ALA A 77 2.29 -12.72 5.58
C ALA A 77 2.70 -12.67 7.06
N GLU A 78 3.99 -12.63 7.35
CA GLU A 78 4.54 -12.50 8.70
C GLU A 78 4.12 -11.17 9.33
N LEU A 79 4.26 -10.06 8.62
CA LEU A 79 3.88 -8.72 9.09
C LEU A 79 2.39 -8.64 9.45
N ILE A 80 1.52 -9.25 8.63
CA ILE A 80 0.07 -9.29 8.92
C ILE A 80 -0.22 -10.12 10.17
N ARG A 81 0.46 -11.26 10.39
CA ARG A 81 0.33 -12.08 11.61
C ARG A 81 0.81 -11.33 12.86
N THR A 82 1.96 -10.66 12.75
CA THR A 82 2.53 -9.85 13.85
C THR A 82 1.60 -8.70 14.22
N ALA A 83 1.06 -7.97 13.25
CA ALA A 83 0.12 -6.89 13.50
C ALA A 83 -1.13 -7.35 14.27
N ARG A 84 -1.65 -8.56 13.97
CA ARG A 84 -2.76 -9.14 14.74
C ARG A 84 -2.37 -9.47 16.16
N ALA A 85 -1.20 -10.09 16.36
CA ALA A 85 -0.73 -10.47 17.68
C ALA A 85 -0.51 -9.24 18.58
N GLU A 86 0.04 -8.16 18.04
CA GLU A 86 0.22 -6.89 18.73
C GLU A 86 -1.10 -6.25 19.14
N GLY A 87 -2.06 -6.19 18.22
CA GLY A 87 -3.40 -5.66 18.52
C GLY A 87 -4.06 -6.41 19.68
N ASN A 88 -3.93 -7.73 19.69
CA ASN A 88 -4.43 -8.60 20.74
C ASN A 88 -3.76 -8.29 22.10
N MET A 89 -2.43 -8.24 22.16
CA MET A 89 -1.66 -7.98 23.38
C MET A 89 -1.91 -6.56 23.91
N GLN A 90 -1.88 -5.56 23.04
CA GLN A 90 -2.11 -4.16 23.42
C GLN A 90 -3.48 -3.95 24.01
N GLN A 91 -4.50 -4.62 23.47
CA GLN A 91 -5.86 -4.54 23.97
C GLN A 91 -6.01 -5.21 25.35
N GLU A 92 -5.36 -6.36 25.58
CA GLU A 92 -5.38 -7.02 26.90
C GLU A 92 -4.79 -6.11 27.98
N ILE A 93 -3.66 -5.46 27.71
CA ILE A 93 -3.04 -4.49 28.61
C ILE A 93 -4.00 -3.33 28.91
N THR A 94 -4.68 -2.81 27.89
CA THR A 94 -5.62 -1.69 28.03
C THR A 94 -6.79 -2.06 28.94
N ILE A 95 -7.38 -3.23 28.76
CA ILE A 95 -8.50 -3.72 29.58
C ILE A 95 -8.04 -4.01 31.01
N LEU A 96 -6.91 -4.67 31.21
CA LEU A 96 -6.37 -4.94 32.55
C LEU A 96 -6.08 -3.64 33.33
N ASN A 97 -5.56 -2.64 32.67
CA ASN A 97 -5.32 -1.32 33.29
C ASN A 97 -6.63 -0.61 33.68
N ALA A 98 -7.68 -0.73 32.86
CA ALA A 98 -8.99 -0.19 33.20
C ALA A 98 -9.62 -0.94 34.40
N ILE A 99 -9.53 -2.28 34.42
CA ILE A 99 -10.00 -3.11 35.53
C ILE A 99 -9.29 -2.74 36.84
N LYS A 100 -7.97 -2.58 36.82
CA LYS A 100 -7.19 -2.17 37.98
C LYS A 100 -7.65 -0.81 38.58
N LYS A 101 -8.11 0.10 37.73
CA LYS A 101 -8.56 1.42 38.15
C LYS A 101 -9.94 1.42 38.82
N VAL A 102 -10.83 0.52 38.43
CA VAL A 102 -12.27 0.61 38.77
C VAL A 102 -12.79 -0.59 39.56
N PHE A 103 -12.22 -1.78 39.37
CA PHE A 103 -12.71 -3.01 39.96
C PHE A 103 -11.59 -3.79 40.70
N PRO A 104 -11.24 -3.42 41.92
CA PRO A 104 -10.20 -4.16 42.67
C PRO A 104 -10.56 -5.62 42.96
N ALA A 105 -11.81 -6.06 42.79
CA ALA A 105 -12.26 -7.37 43.23
C ALA A 105 -13.21 -8.17 42.31
N ASN A 106 -13.69 -7.64 41.19
CA ASN A 106 -14.66 -8.35 40.34
C ASN A 106 -14.00 -9.02 39.13
N LYS A 107 -14.11 -10.34 39.06
CA LYS A 107 -13.71 -11.14 37.89
C LYS A 107 -14.70 -10.89 36.74
N ILE A 108 -14.27 -10.16 35.73
CA ILE A 108 -14.95 -10.15 34.44
C ILE A 108 -14.66 -11.52 33.79
N SER A 109 -15.70 -12.27 33.48
CA SER A 109 -15.58 -13.63 32.93
C SER A 109 -15.03 -13.59 31.51
N LYS A 110 -13.94 -14.34 31.25
CA LYS A 110 -13.47 -14.60 29.88
C LYS A 110 -14.50 -15.46 29.14
N GLY A 111 -15.24 -14.87 28.22
CA GLY A 111 -16.22 -15.55 27.37
C GLY A 111 -15.69 -15.81 25.96
N GLY A 112 -14.83 -16.79 25.76
CA GLY A 112 -14.38 -17.17 24.42
C GLY A 112 -14.46 -18.67 24.19
N THR A 113 -15.18 -19.13 23.15
CA THR A 113 -15.23 -20.55 22.78
C THR A 113 -14.11 -20.90 21.79
N ALA A 114 -13.63 -22.16 21.84
CA ALA A 114 -12.63 -22.68 20.90
C ALA A 114 -13.02 -22.51 19.42
N GLU A 115 -14.34 -22.56 19.12
CA GLU A 115 -14.86 -22.30 17.76
C GLU A 115 -14.65 -20.87 17.29
N PHE A 116 -14.77 -19.89 18.19
CA PHE A 116 -14.54 -18.49 17.88
C PHE A 116 -13.09 -18.23 17.48
N PHE A 117 -12.13 -18.81 18.20
CA PHE A 117 -10.70 -18.69 17.86
C PHE A 117 -10.43 -19.31 16.48
N LYS A 118 -10.95 -20.49 16.19
CA LYS A 118 -10.82 -21.12 14.86
C LYS A 118 -11.43 -20.28 13.73
N LEU A 119 -12.56 -19.62 13.96
CA LEU A 119 -13.19 -18.76 12.97
C LEU A 119 -12.33 -17.51 12.67
N ASN A 120 -11.75 -16.93 13.72
CA ASN A 120 -10.90 -15.74 13.54
C ASN A 120 -9.54 -16.07 12.91
N ASP A 121 -8.98 -17.26 13.17
CA ASP A 121 -7.80 -17.74 12.48
C ASP A 121 -8.07 -17.95 10.99
N ARG A 122 -9.22 -18.50 10.62
CA ARG A 122 -9.65 -18.59 9.21
C ARG A 122 -9.79 -17.22 8.55
N LYS A 123 -10.31 -16.23 9.27
CA LYS A 123 -10.41 -14.84 8.75
C LYS A 123 -9.02 -14.22 8.53
N LEU A 124 -8.08 -14.45 9.45
CA LEU A 124 -6.70 -13.98 9.28
C LEU A 124 -6.03 -14.64 8.08
N GLU A 125 -6.09 -15.96 7.98
CA GLU A 125 -5.50 -16.68 6.84
C GLU A 125 -6.17 -16.29 5.52
N ALA A 126 -7.48 -16.05 5.51
CA ALA A 126 -8.18 -15.50 4.34
C ALA A 126 -7.68 -14.09 3.96
N LEU A 127 -7.42 -13.22 4.94
CA LEU A 127 -6.86 -11.88 4.71
C LEU A 127 -5.44 -11.97 4.14
N ILE A 128 -4.59 -12.82 4.74
CA ILE A 128 -3.22 -13.06 4.26
C ILE A 128 -3.26 -13.57 2.83
N LYS A 129 -4.05 -14.61 2.57
CA LYS A 129 -4.20 -15.20 1.23
C LYS A 129 -4.67 -14.17 0.21
N ALA A 130 -5.72 -13.41 0.51
CA ALA A 130 -6.24 -12.38 -0.40
C ALA A 130 -5.15 -11.33 -0.70
N THR A 131 -4.42 -10.86 0.32
CA THR A 131 -3.36 -9.86 0.14
C THR A 131 -2.21 -10.41 -0.71
N THR A 132 -1.73 -11.63 -0.43
CA THR A 132 -0.63 -12.24 -1.19
C THR A 132 -1.05 -12.63 -2.61
N ASP A 133 -2.29 -13.07 -2.83
CA ASP A 133 -2.79 -13.37 -4.18
C ASP A 133 -2.92 -12.09 -5.02
N ASP A 134 -3.35 -10.98 -4.42
CA ASP A 134 -3.39 -9.68 -5.11
C ASP A 134 -1.98 -9.15 -5.40
N MET A 135 -1.01 -9.35 -4.49
CA MET A 135 0.39 -9.01 -4.76
C MET A 135 0.96 -9.83 -5.93
N LYS A 136 0.71 -11.15 -6.00
CA LYS A 136 1.14 -11.99 -7.13
C LYS A 136 0.57 -11.52 -8.48
N LYS A 137 -0.67 -11.04 -8.50
CA LYS A 137 -1.25 -10.45 -9.71
C LYS A 137 -0.50 -9.18 -10.11
N ALA A 138 -0.20 -8.30 -9.15
CA ALA A 138 0.54 -7.07 -9.40
C ALA A 138 2.00 -7.33 -9.82
N GLU A 139 2.66 -8.32 -9.22
CA GLU A 139 3.99 -8.81 -9.61
C GLU A 139 4.02 -9.34 -11.05
N THR A 140 3.01 -10.12 -11.43
CA THR A 140 2.85 -10.60 -12.82
C THR A 140 2.61 -9.43 -13.77
N ALA A 141 1.81 -8.45 -13.35
CA ALA A 141 1.50 -7.27 -14.16
C ALA A 141 2.75 -6.40 -14.40
N VAL A 142 3.62 -6.20 -13.40
CA VAL A 142 4.85 -5.41 -13.58
C VAL A 142 5.83 -6.06 -14.54
N LEU A 143 6.02 -7.39 -14.45
CA LEU A 143 6.88 -8.13 -15.39
C LEU A 143 6.32 -8.09 -16.82
N ARG A 144 5.01 -8.25 -16.98
CA ARG A 144 4.34 -8.13 -18.28
C ARG A 144 4.51 -6.73 -18.83
N MET A 145 4.26 -5.70 -18.02
CA MET A 145 4.39 -4.31 -18.45
C MET A 145 5.83 -3.98 -18.85
N ALA A 146 6.83 -4.45 -18.12
CA ALA A 146 8.23 -4.25 -18.48
C ALA A 146 8.53 -4.85 -19.87
N ASN A 147 8.06 -6.09 -20.15
CA ASN A 147 8.22 -6.74 -21.44
C ASN A 147 7.49 -5.98 -22.57
N ASP A 148 6.25 -5.52 -22.32
CA ASP A 148 5.46 -4.78 -23.30
C ASP A 148 6.07 -3.40 -23.60
N GLN A 149 6.60 -2.72 -22.58
CA GLN A 149 7.31 -1.45 -22.77
C GLN A 149 8.61 -1.66 -23.55
N TYR A 150 9.38 -2.69 -23.24
CA TYR A 150 10.60 -3.00 -23.98
C TYR A 150 10.29 -3.23 -25.48
N ARG A 151 9.29 -4.06 -25.80
CA ARG A 151 8.84 -4.28 -27.17
C ARG A 151 8.40 -2.99 -27.87
N ARG A 152 7.64 -2.15 -27.16
CA ARG A 152 7.19 -0.85 -27.69
C ARG A 152 8.36 0.08 -27.98
N ILE A 153 9.37 0.10 -27.11
CA ILE A 153 10.56 0.93 -27.29
C ILE A 153 11.33 0.46 -28.53
N ILE A 154 11.54 -0.86 -28.72
CA ILE A 154 12.20 -1.41 -29.90
C ILE A 154 11.49 -0.94 -31.18
N TYR A 155 10.16 -1.05 -31.21
CA TYR A 155 9.38 -0.63 -32.39
C TYR A 155 9.46 0.90 -32.61
N ASN A 156 9.26 1.70 -31.58
CA ASN A 156 9.25 3.17 -31.68
C ASN A 156 10.66 3.71 -32.00
N ALA A 157 11.73 3.12 -31.47
CA ALA A 157 13.10 3.53 -31.78
C ALA A 157 13.39 3.38 -33.29
N GLN A 158 12.96 2.26 -33.89
CA GLN A 158 13.08 2.04 -35.32
C GLN A 158 12.28 3.08 -36.13
N VAL A 159 11.05 3.40 -35.69
CA VAL A 159 10.24 4.46 -36.36
C VAL A 159 10.94 5.81 -36.28
N TYR A 160 11.45 6.19 -35.12
CA TYR A 160 12.14 7.47 -34.95
C TYR A 160 13.44 7.55 -35.73
N ALA A 161 14.21 6.47 -35.79
CA ALA A 161 15.41 6.41 -36.62
C ALA A 161 15.09 6.60 -38.11
N ASN A 162 14.06 5.94 -38.62
CA ASN A 162 13.61 6.07 -40.02
C ASN A 162 13.02 7.46 -40.34
N THR A 163 12.54 8.21 -39.35
CA THR A 163 11.98 9.56 -39.55
C THR A 163 12.98 10.69 -39.34
N GLY A 164 14.28 10.37 -39.12
CA GLY A 164 15.36 11.36 -39.04
C GLY A 164 15.70 11.85 -37.65
N ALA A 165 15.59 11.00 -36.65
CA ALA A 165 16.05 11.30 -35.28
C ALA A 165 17.56 11.60 -35.17
N GLY A 166 18.34 11.26 -36.19
CA GLY A 166 19.74 11.59 -36.39
C GLY A 166 20.73 10.64 -35.72
N THR A 167 20.49 10.24 -34.46
CA THR A 167 21.36 9.28 -33.74
C THR A 167 20.54 8.22 -33.05
N TYR A 168 21.19 7.09 -32.76
CA TYR A 168 20.61 5.97 -32.01
C TYR A 168 20.10 6.44 -30.65
N GLU A 169 20.92 7.17 -29.90
CA GLU A 169 20.56 7.68 -28.58
C GLU A 169 19.30 8.52 -28.59
N LYS A 170 19.21 9.43 -29.58
CA LYS A 170 18.02 10.27 -29.72
C LYS A 170 16.77 9.47 -30.06
N ALA A 171 16.90 8.44 -30.93
CA ALA A 171 15.77 7.59 -31.27
C ALA A 171 15.28 6.79 -30.05
N VAL A 172 16.19 6.20 -29.28
CA VAL A 172 15.86 5.47 -28.04
C VAL A 172 15.33 6.41 -26.98
N ASP A 173 15.91 7.58 -26.78
CA ASP A 173 15.42 8.57 -25.82
C ASP A 173 14.00 9.03 -26.14
N MET A 174 13.70 9.29 -27.40
CA MET A 174 12.33 9.63 -27.82
C MET A 174 11.35 8.50 -27.56
N ALA A 175 11.77 7.24 -27.80
CA ALA A 175 10.93 6.07 -27.57
C ALA A 175 10.72 5.76 -26.09
N THR A 176 11.69 6.06 -25.22
CA THR A 176 11.64 5.77 -23.77
C THR A 176 11.06 6.90 -22.92
N LYS A 177 11.03 8.13 -23.45
CA LYS A 177 10.71 9.34 -22.70
C LYS A 177 9.41 9.27 -21.91
N ASP A 178 8.33 8.82 -22.53
CA ASP A 178 7.02 8.76 -21.86
C ASP A 178 6.97 7.64 -20.81
N PHE A 179 7.62 6.55 -21.08
CA PHE A 179 7.80 5.47 -20.16
C PHE A 179 8.64 5.88 -18.92
N LEU A 180 9.78 6.55 -19.10
CA LEU A 180 10.62 7.03 -18.00
C LEU A 180 9.90 8.09 -17.15
N LYS A 181 9.05 8.92 -17.75
CA LYS A 181 8.20 9.87 -17.02
C LYS A 181 7.17 9.16 -16.13
N ALA A 182 6.53 8.12 -16.66
CA ALA A 182 5.43 7.43 -16.01
C ALA A 182 5.91 6.37 -15.01
N GLY A 183 7.06 5.70 -15.27
CA GLY A 183 7.48 4.49 -14.58
C GLY A 183 6.65 3.27 -15.00
N LEU A 184 6.79 2.16 -14.27
CA LEU A 184 6.04 0.91 -14.51
C LEU A 184 4.66 0.96 -13.82
N ASN A 185 3.74 1.77 -14.32
CA ASN A 185 2.37 1.92 -13.81
C ASN A 185 1.49 0.73 -14.22
N CYS A 186 1.74 -0.43 -13.62
CA CYS A 186 1.17 -1.72 -14.02
C CYS A 186 -0.16 -2.08 -13.35
N VAL A 187 -0.52 -1.41 -12.24
CA VAL A 187 -1.75 -1.69 -11.49
C VAL A 187 -2.80 -0.65 -11.83
N GLU A 188 -3.89 -1.09 -12.43
CA GLU A 188 -5.04 -0.25 -12.77
C GLU A 188 -6.15 -0.42 -11.73
N TYR A 189 -6.62 0.68 -11.16
CA TYR A 189 -7.75 0.70 -10.22
C TYR A 189 -9.08 0.80 -10.95
N ALA A 190 -10.17 0.48 -10.26
CA ALA A 190 -11.52 0.53 -10.82
C ALA A 190 -11.94 1.91 -11.37
N ASN A 191 -11.32 2.99 -10.90
CA ASN A 191 -11.50 4.35 -11.40
C ASN A 191 -10.59 4.71 -12.60
N GLY A 192 -9.86 3.73 -13.16
CA GLY A 192 -8.92 3.90 -14.26
C GLY A 192 -7.56 4.51 -13.88
N ALA A 193 -7.33 4.86 -12.60
CA ALA A 193 -6.03 5.35 -12.16
C ALA A 193 -4.99 4.22 -12.16
N ARG A 194 -3.79 4.52 -12.67
CA ARG A 194 -2.68 3.58 -12.72
C ARG A 194 -1.63 3.90 -11.69
N HIS A 195 -1.12 2.87 -11.05
CA HIS A 195 -0.13 2.95 -9.98
C HIS A 195 1.04 2.00 -10.23
N THR A 196 2.19 2.33 -9.67
CA THR A 196 3.34 1.43 -9.63
C THR A 196 3.07 0.26 -8.69
N LEU A 197 3.86 -0.82 -8.83
CA LEU A 197 3.80 -1.96 -7.91
C LEU A 197 4.14 -1.54 -6.48
N ALA A 198 5.15 -0.66 -6.31
CA ALA A 198 5.55 -0.13 -5.01
C ALA A 198 4.41 0.65 -4.31
N ASP A 199 3.73 1.55 -5.03
CA ASP A 199 2.60 2.32 -4.50
C ASP A 199 1.40 1.42 -4.12
N TYR A 200 1.17 0.38 -4.95
CA TYR A 200 0.12 -0.59 -4.68
C TYR A 200 0.44 -1.44 -3.46
N ALA A 201 1.68 -1.93 -3.35
CA ALA A 201 2.14 -2.72 -2.23
C ALA A 201 2.03 -1.95 -0.90
N ASP A 202 2.51 -0.70 -0.84
CA ASP A 202 2.37 0.15 0.35
C ASP A 202 0.90 0.28 0.78
N MET A 203 0.00 0.51 -0.17
CA MET A 203 -1.43 0.61 0.11
C MET A 203 -2.02 -0.71 0.62
N ALA A 204 -1.74 -1.82 -0.06
CA ALA A 204 -2.32 -3.12 0.24
C ALA A 204 -1.83 -3.64 1.61
N ILE A 205 -0.52 -3.58 1.85
CA ILE A 205 0.10 -4.08 3.07
C ILE A 205 -0.34 -3.25 4.28
N ARG A 206 -0.30 -1.92 4.18
CA ARG A 206 -0.77 -1.02 5.25
C ARG A 206 -2.23 -1.27 5.60
N THR A 207 -3.06 -1.48 4.60
CA THR A 207 -4.50 -1.75 4.80
C THR A 207 -4.70 -3.12 5.45
N ALA A 208 -3.97 -4.15 5.01
CA ALA A 208 -4.06 -5.49 5.56
C ALA A 208 -3.52 -5.57 7.01
N ALA A 209 -2.36 -4.98 7.28
CA ALA A 209 -1.78 -4.91 8.62
C ALA A 209 -2.73 -4.17 9.59
N LYS A 210 -3.31 -3.05 9.17
CA LYS A 210 -4.30 -2.33 9.98
C LYS A 210 -5.53 -3.17 10.28
N ARG A 211 -6.07 -3.87 9.30
CA ARG A 211 -7.24 -4.76 9.50
C ARG A 211 -6.91 -5.91 10.44
N ALA A 212 -5.73 -6.51 10.31
CA ALA A 212 -5.27 -7.58 11.20
C ALA A 212 -5.11 -7.08 12.65
N TYR A 213 -4.52 -5.90 12.84
CA TYR A 213 -4.40 -5.25 14.15
C TYR A 213 -5.76 -5.02 14.80
N LEU A 214 -6.70 -4.39 14.09
CA LEU A 214 -8.07 -4.15 14.58
C LEU A 214 -8.82 -5.46 14.89
N GLN A 215 -8.55 -6.52 14.12
CA GLN A 215 -9.09 -7.86 14.40
C GLN A 215 -8.52 -8.42 15.71
N GLY A 216 -7.22 -8.25 15.97
CA GLY A 216 -6.59 -8.64 17.23
C GLY A 216 -7.21 -7.91 18.43
N GLU A 217 -7.37 -6.59 18.33
CA GLU A 217 -8.02 -5.80 19.38
C GLU A 217 -9.49 -6.21 19.59
N GLY A 218 -10.25 -6.42 18.50
CA GLY A 218 -11.64 -6.83 18.58
C GLY A 218 -11.85 -8.19 19.22
N MET A 219 -10.95 -9.15 18.96
CA MET A 219 -10.98 -10.46 19.62
C MET A 219 -10.84 -10.31 21.13
N LYS A 220 -9.89 -9.51 21.60
CA LYS A 220 -9.71 -9.29 23.04
C LYS A 220 -10.89 -8.56 23.67
N ARG A 221 -11.45 -7.54 23.02
CA ARG A 221 -12.66 -6.88 23.51
C ARG A 221 -13.82 -7.87 23.68
N ARG A 222 -13.99 -8.78 22.72
CA ARG A 222 -15.02 -9.83 22.80
C ARG A 222 -14.81 -10.78 23.96
N GLU A 223 -13.58 -11.23 24.23
CA GLU A 223 -13.24 -12.10 25.37
C GLU A 223 -13.66 -11.47 26.72
N TRP A 224 -13.59 -10.15 26.79
CA TRP A 224 -13.95 -9.37 27.98
C TRP A 224 -15.38 -8.81 27.95
N GLY A 225 -16.18 -9.12 26.90
CA GLY A 225 -17.55 -8.65 26.78
C GLY A 225 -17.66 -7.14 26.51
N VAL A 226 -16.62 -6.50 26.04
CA VAL A 226 -16.58 -5.06 25.73
C VAL A 226 -16.76 -4.84 24.23
N TYR A 227 -17.83 -4.20 23.83
CA TYR A 227 -18.18 -4.01 22.42
C TYR A 227 -18.15 -2.53 21.98
N THR A 228 -17.90 -1.61 22.90
CA THR A 228 -17.91 -0.17 22.64
C THR A 228 -16.51 0.35 22.38
N VAL A 229 -16.38 1.19 21.36
CA VAL A 229 -15.15 1.87 20.95
C VAL A 229 -15.42 3.33 20.66
N ILE A 230 -14.39 4.17 20.78
CA ILE A 230 -14.44 5.58 20.38
C ILE A 230 -13.45 5.83 19.24
N ILE A 231 -13.89 6.52 18.19
CA ILE A 231 -13.04 6.87 17.07
C ILE A 231 -12.12 8.02 17.47
N ASN A 232 -10.80 7.77 17.39
CA ASN A 232 -9.81 8.73 17.87
C ASN A 232 -9.63 9.92 16.94
N LYS A 233 -9.42 11.09 17.53
CA LYS A 233 -8.83 12.22 16.85
C LYS A 233 -7.37 11.90 16.56
N ARG A 234 -6.91 12.14 15.35
CA ARG A 234 -5.51 11.95 14.98
C ARG A 234 -4.63 12.97 15.70
N GLY A 235 -3.61 12.47 16.42
CA GLY A 235 -2.69 13.35 17.17
C GLY A 235 -1.68 14.09 16.28
N SER A 236 -1.40 13.57 15.08
CA SER A 236 -0.47 14.17 14.12
C SER A 236 -0.92 13.95 12.68
N GLY A 237 -0.47 14.83 11.80
CA GLY A 237 -0.80 14.77 10.39
C GLY A 237 -2.14 15.42 10.03
N CYS A 238 -2.51 15.30 8.76
CA CYS A 238 -3.73 15.90 8.23
C CYS A 238 -4.94 15.02 8.55
N PRO A 239 -6.03 15.56 9.10
CA PRO A 239 -7.26 14.82 9.28
C PRO A 239 -7.79 14.30 7.95
N CYS A 240 -8.32 13.08 7.94
CA CYS A 240 -8.95 12.51 6.77
C CYS A 240 -10.38 13.04 6.63
N PRO A 241 -10.75 13.71 5.51
CA PRO A 241 -12.10 14.24 5.33
C PRO A 241 -13.21 13.19 5.45
N LEU A 242 -12.94 11.95 5.00
CA LEU A 242 -13.89 10.84 5.09
C LEU A 242 -14.10 10.33 6.51
N CYS A 243 -13.06 10.41 7.36
CA CYS A 243 -13.12 9.91 8.73
C CYS A 243 -13.55 10.97 9.76
N VAL A 244 -13.36 12.25 9.46
CA VAL A 244 -13.72 13.38 10.35
C VAL A 244 -15.15 13.28 10.91
N PRO A 245 -16.19 12.90 10.15
CA PRO A 245 -17.55 12.81 10.67
C PRO A 245 -17.74 11.81 11.81
N PHE A 246 -16.83 10.85 11.96
CA PHE A 246 -16.92 9.78 12.95
C PHE A 246 -16.05 10.04 14.18
N VAL A 247 -15.08 10.96 14.10
CA VAL A 247 -14.13 11.24 15.20
C VAL A 247 -14.86 11.72 16.46
N GLY A 248 -14.47 11.15 17.61
CA GLY A 248 -15.07 11.44 18.92
C GLY A 248 -16.44 10.78 19.14
N LYS A 249 -16.92 9.94 18.22
CA LYS A 249 -18.16 9.19 18.41
C LYS A 249 -17.88 7.82 19.05
N VAL A 250 -18.69 7.48 20.06
CA VAL A 250 -18.75 6.12 20.61
C VAL A 250 -19.60 5.27 19.69
N MET A 251 -19.14 4.06 19.38
CA MET A 251 -19.79 3.11 18.45
C MET A 251 -19.74 1.69 19.00
N ILE A 252 -20.68 0.85 18.58
CA ILE A 252 -20.60 -0.60 18.76
C ILE A 252 -19.71 -1.18 17.67
N ASP A 253 -18.73 -1.97 18.08
CA ASP A 253 -17.87 -2.75 17.20
C ASP A 253 -18.53 -4.08 16.84
N ASP A 254 -19.39 -4.05 15.86
CA ASP A 254 -20.07 -5.22 15.29
C ASP A 254 -19.24 -5.96 14.24
N VAL A 255 -18.05 -5.43 13.88
CA VAL A 255 -17.18 -5.96 12.83
C VAL A 255 -16.08 -6.85 13.40
N TRP A 256 -15.28 -6.32 14.31
CA TRP A 256 -14.10 -7.03 14.83
C TRP A 256 -14.35 -7.72 16.16
N SER A 257 -15.09 -7.09 17.07
CA SER A 257 -15.49 -7.73 18.34
C SER A 257 -16.78 -8.52 18.23
N GLY A 258 -17.55 -8.34 17.16
CA GLY A 258 -18.84 -9.02 16.96
C GLY A 258 -19.91 -8.57 17.95
N GLY A 259 -19.92 -7.28 18.24
CA GLY A 259 -20.94 -6.64 19.06
C GLY A 259 -22.35 -6.74 18.49
N PRO A 260 -23.38 -6.38 19.29
CA PRO A 260 -24.78 -6.48 18.90
C PRO A 260 -25.10 -5.66 17.66
N LYS A 261 -25.77 -6.27 16.69
CA LYS A 261 -26.13 -5.63 15.40
C LYS A 261 -27.29 -4.63 15.50
N ASP A 262 -28.03 -4.65 16.60
CA ASP A 262 -29.07 -3.64 16.91
C ASP A 262 -28.48 -2.33 17.45
N GLY A 263 -27.17 -2.35 17.73
CA GLY A 263 -26.43 -1.22 18.27
C GLY A 263 -26.66 -0.95 19.76
N VAL A 264 -27.31 -1.88 20.48
CA VAL A 264 -27.58 -1.73 21.92
C VAL A 264 -26.45 -2.34 22.74
N SER A 265 -25.85 -1.53 23.62
CA SER A 265 -24.80 -2.04 24.51
C SER A 265 -25.34 -3.05 25.52
N PRO A 266 -24.76 -4.26 25.63
CA PRO A 266 -25.15 -5.22 26.64
C PRO A 266 -24.86 -4.76 28.09
N MET A 267 -23.94 -3.80 28.27
CA MET A 267 -23.57 -3.31 29.59
C MET A 267 -24.55 -2.27 30.15
N THR A 268 -25.03 -1.37 29.30
CA THR A 268 -25.81 -0.19 29.76
C THR A 268 -27.19 -0.08 29.13
N GLY A 269 -27.48 -0.86 28.06
CA GLY A 269 -28.70 -0.71 27.28
C GLY A 269 -28.73 0.54 26.40
N ILE A 270 -27.66 1.32 26.35
CA ILE A 270 -27.57 2.53 25.51
C ILE A 270 -27.35 2.13 24.04
N LYS A 271 -28.05 2.81 23.15
CA LYS A 271 -27.94 2.60 21.70
C LYS A 271 -26.84 3.50 21.11
N TYR A 272 -25.89 2.87 20.40
CA TYR A 272 -24.80 3.53 19.68
C TYR A 272 -24.84 3.18 18.18
N PRO A 273 -24.29 4.03 17.32
CA PRO A 273 -24.11 3.70 15.91
C PRO A 273 -23.14 2.52 15.75
N LEU A 274 -23.28 1.79 14.63
CA LEU A 274 -22.45 0.61 14.31
C LEU A 274 -21.19 1.01 13.55
N ILE A 275 -20.08 0.32 13.83
CA ILE A 275 -18.84 0.46 13.04
C ILE A 275 -19.04 0.00 11.60
N SER A 276 -19.81 -1.06 11.35
CA SER A 276 -20.12 -1.51 9.99
C SER A 276 -20.76 -0.42 9.14
N ALA A 277 -21.71 0.33 9.70
CA ALA A 277 -22.35 1.46 9.02
C ALA A 277 -21.35 2.61 8.75
N ALA A 278 -20.46 2.89 9.70
CA ALA A 278 -19.42 3.90 9.53
C ALA A 278 -18.40 3.51 8.45
N ILE A 279 -18.02 2.22 8.36
CA ILE A 279 -17.14 1.70 7.30
C ILE A 279 -17.82 1.83 5.94
N ALA A 280 -19.09 1.48 5.83
CA ALA A 280 -19.86 1.66 4.59
C ALA A 280 -19.92 3.13 4.15
N ALA A 281 -19.88 4.07 5.11
CA ALA A 281 -19.83 5.51 4.85
C ALA A 281 -18.42 6.10 4.71
N GLY A 282 -17.37 5.26 4.63
CA GLY A 282 -16.00 5.65 4.30
C GLY A 282 -15.00 5.63 5.45
N LEU A 283 -15.38 5.24 6.66
CA LEU A 283 -14.42 5.04 7.75
C LEU A 283 -13.48 3.87 7.40
N TYR A 284 -12.20 3.97 7.73
CA TYR A 284 -11.17 2.94 7.48
C TYR A 284 -11.03 2.54 6.01
N HIS A 285 -11.19 3.51 5.09
CA HIS A 285 -10.88 3.34 3.66
C HIS A 285 -9.43 2.86 3.44
N PRO A 286 -9.06 2.37 2.23
CA PRO A 286 -7.67 2.03 1.92
C PRO A 286 -6.69 3.16 2.27
N ARG A 287 -5.53 2.84 2.84
CA ARG A 287 -4.52 3.77 3.40
C ARG A 287 -4.99 4.60 4.60
N CYS A 288 -6.14 4.31 5.20
CA CYS A 288 -6.62 5.04 6.36
C CYS A 288 -5.67 4.88 7.55
N ARG A 289 -5.30 6.00 8.18
CA ARG A 289 -4.43 6.05 9.38
C ARG A 289 -5.21 6.29 10.67
N ASP A 290 -6.53 6.50 10.59
CA ASP A 290 -7.37 6.70 11.76
C ASP A 290 -7.55 5.40 12.54
N SER A 291 -7.77 5.51 13.83
CA SER A 291 -7.90 4.39 14.76
C SER A 291 -9.05 4.63 15.73
N HIS A 292 -9.39 3.59 16.47
CA HIS A 292 -10.27 3.71 17.63
C HIS A 292 -9.57 3.19 18.88
N THR A 293 -10.09 3.53 20.01
CA THR A 293 -9.73 2.92 21.30
C THR A 293 -10.97 2.32 21.93
N THR A 294 -10.75 1.35 22.81
CA THR A 294 -11.84 0.77 23.60
C THR A 294 -12.46 1.82 24.49
N TYR A 295 -13.77 1.92 24.43
CA TYR A 295 -14.57 2.76 25.32
C TYR A 295 -15.24 1.83 26.36
N ILE A 296 -14.84 1.95 27.62
CA ILE A 296 -15.44 1.16 28.70
C ILE A 296 -16.49 2.07 29.36
N GLU A 297 -17.75 1.70 29.17
CA GLU A 297 -18.89 2.45 29.69
C GLU A 297 -18.82 2.57 31.22
N GLY A 298 -19.10 3.76 31.73
CA GLY A 298 -18.99 4.06 33.16
C GLY A 298 -17.57 4.27 33.69
N VAL A 299 -16.54 3.98 32.86
CA VAL A 299 -15.11 4.10 33.23
C VAL A 299 -14.37 5.08 32.36
N SER A 300 -14.57 4.97 31.04
CA SER A 300 -13.90 5.85 30.09
C SER A 300 -14.59 7.22 30.05
N THR A 301 -13.82 8.28 30.21
CA THR A 301 -14.30 9.62 29.89
C THR A 301 -14.15 9.83 28.39
N PRO A 302 -15.22 10.17 27.64
CA PRO A 302 -15.07 10.50 26.23
C PRO A 302 -14.07 11.67 26.12
N PRO A 303 -12.96 11.51 25.37
CA PRO A 303 -12.08 12.65 25.15
C PRO A 303 -12.85 13.74 24.39
N ASP A 304 -12.48 15.00 24.57
CA ASP A 304 -12.90 16.12 23.72
C ASP A 304 -12.34 15.93 22.31
N GLY A 305 -12.73 14.81 21.68
CA GLY A 305 -12.07 14.24 20.50
C GLY A 305 -12.56 14.80 19.19
N LYS A 306 -13.54 15.70 19.18
CA LYS A 306 -14.02 16.33 17.94
C LYS A 306 -13.04 17.38 17.44
N TYR A 307 -12.97 17.53 16.12
CA TYR A 307 -12.24 18.65 15.54
C TYR A 307 -12.97 19.97 15.82
N THR A 308 -12.22 20.99 16.22
CA THR A 308 -12.74 22.34 16.37
C THR A 308 -13.09 22.94 15.01
N ARG A 309 -13.91 23.97 14.99
CA ARG A 309 -14.26 24.70 13.76
C ARG A 309 -13.02 25.28 13.08
N GLU A 310 -12.06 25.76 13.86
CA GLU A 310 -10.79 26.28 13.37
C GLU A 310 -9.94 25.16 12.71
N GLU A 311 -9.83 23.99 13.35
CA GLU A 311 -9.13 22.84 12.78
C GLU A 311 -9.76 22.38 11.48
N LEU A 312 -11.10 22.41 11.36
CA LEU A 312 -11.82 22.05 10.14
C LEU A 312 -11.63 23.11 9.03
N ASN A 313 -11.63 24.41 9.38
CA ASN A 313 -11.35 25.48 8.41
C ASN A 313 -9.93 25.36 7.83
N ASN A 314 -8.96 24.98 8.65
CA ASN A 314 -7.56 24.76 8.22
C ASN A 314 -7.35 23.44 7.49
N LEU A 315 -8.36 22.57 7.40
CA LEU A 315 -8.27 21.25 6.79
C LEU A 315 -7.97 21.34 5.29
N ALA A 316 -8.64 22.24 4.58
CA ALA A 316 -8.45 22.42 3.13
C ALA A 316 -7.02 22.86 2.80
N GLU A 317 -6.47 23.80 3.58
CA GLU A 317 -5.09 24.26 3.39
C GLU A 317 -4.05 23.17 3.67
N LYS A 318 -4.23 22.42 4.77
CA LYS A 318 -3.36 21.28 5.11
C LYS A 318 -3.40 20.20 4.03
N ASN A 319 -4.56 19.89 3.49
CA ASN A 319 -4.70 18.94 2.40
C ASN A 319 -4.01 19.44 1.12
N ALA A 320 -4.21 20.70 0.74
CA ALA A 320 -3.57 21.31 -0.42
C ALA A 320 -2.03 21.34 -0.28
N ARG A 321 -1.50 21.57 0.93
CA ARG A 321 -0.06 21.49 1.20
C ARG A 321 0.46 20.07 1.00
N ARG A 322 -0.26 19.06 1.49
CA ARG A 322 0.10 17.65 1.34
C ARG A 322 0.07 17.21 -0.13
N GLU A 323 -0.93 17.62 -0.88
CA GLU A 323 -1.03 17.33 -2.31
C GLU A 323 0.14 17.94 -3.09
N ARG A 324 0.54 19.18 -2.77
CA ARG A 324 1.73 19.83 -3.35
C ARG A 324 3.01 19.05 -3.03
N GLN A 325 3.18 18.59 -1.78
CA GLN A 325 4.33 17.77 -1.40
C GLN A 325 4.36 16.46 -2.19
N GLN A 326 3.25 15.73 -2.26
CA GLN A 326 3.16 14.49 -3.03
C GLN A 326 3.39 14.71 -4.53
N TYR A 327 2.97 15.85 -5.05
CA TYR A 327 3.28 16.22 -6.43
C TYR A 327 4.78 16.44 -6.63
N ALA A 328 5.45 17.17 -5.72
CA ALA A 328 6.89 17.39 -5.76
C ALA A 328 7.67 16.07 -5.71
N GLU A 329 7.32 15.16 -4.80
CA GLU A 329 7.92 13.82 -4.70
C GLU A 329 7.77 13.02 -6.00
N ARG A 330 6.59 13.07 -6.65
CA ARG A 330 6.38 12.43 -7.96
C ARG A 330 7.22 13.07 -9.07
N GLN A 331 7.39 14.40 -9.06
CA GLN A 331 8.26 15.08 -10.03
C GLN A 331 9.72 14.72 -9.81
N GLU A 332 10.18 14.67 -8.57
CA GLU A 332 11.53 14.24 -8.23
C GLU A 332 11.82 12.82 -8.76
N LYS A 333 10.96 11.85 -8.45
CA LYS A 333 11.10 10.47 -8.99
C LYS A 333 11.10 10.44 -10.52
N LYS A 334 10.28 11.24 -11.17
CA LYS A 334 10.24 11.36 -12.63
C LYS A 334 11.56 11.89 -13.20
N TYR A 335 12.06 12.99 -12.66
CA TYR A 335 13.29 13.61 -13.16
C TYR A 335 14.52 12.75 -12.83
N ASN A 336 14.55 12.09 -11.68
CA ASN A 336 15.60 11.13 -11.36
C ASN A 336 15.66 9.98 -12.38
N ARG A 337 14.51 9.41 -12.77
CA ARG A 337 14.48 8.38 -13.82
C ARG A 337 14.96 8.92 -15.17
N LEU A 338 14.52 10.10 -15.57
CA LEU A 338 14.94 10.72 -16.84
C LEU A 338 16.44 11.00 -16.84
N SER A 339 16.99 11.56 -15.78
CA SER A 339 18.43 11.84 -15.65
C SER A 339 19.29 10.57 -15.65
N GLN A 340 18.83 9.51 -14.93
CA GLN A 340 19.61 8.28 -14.78
C GLN A 340 19.55 7.38 -16.02
N PHE A 341 18.45 7.39 -16.75
CA PHE A 341 18.17 6.40 -17.79
C PHE A 341 18.04 6.96 -19.21
N SER A 342 18.18 8.27 -19.43
CA SER A 342 18.34 8.83 -20.76
C SER A 342 19.68 8.39 -21.35
N LEU A 343 19.68 7.96 -22.63
CA LEU A 343 20.90 7.62 -23.35
C LEU A 343 21.55 8.84 -24.02
N ASP A 344 20.78 9.88 -24.33
CA ASP A 344 21.29 11.13 -24.90
C ASP A 344 21.93 11.99 -23.81
N PRO A 345 23.27 12.29 -23.88
CA PRO A 345 23.97 13.09 -22.89
C PRO A 345 23.43 14.51 -22.72
N GLU A 346 22.83 15.11 -23.76
CA GLU A 346 22.22 16.44 -23.68
C GLU A 346 20.96 16.39 -22.81
N ASN A 347 20.15 15.33 -22.95
CA ASN A 347 18.96 15.12 -22.13
C ASN A 347 19.29 14.75 -20.69
N GLN A 348 20.33 13.93 -20.45
CA GLN A 348 20.79 13.63 -19.09
C GLN A 348 21.14 14.89 -18.30
N LYS A 349 21.84 15.85 -18.95
CA LYS A 349 22.23 17.14 -18.32
C LYS A 349 21.05 18.07 -18.11
N LYS A 350 20.00 17.93 -18.91
CA LYS A 350 18.81 18.79 -18.87
C LYS A 350 17.87 18.43 -17.73
N TYR A 351 17.83 17.19 -17.33
CA TYR A 351 16.95 16.68 -16.28
C TYR A 351 17.63 16.63 -14.91
#